data_5ff24d59d7bcad2c9c29c976ab053f6e
#
_entry.id   5ff24d59d7bcad2c9c29c976ab053f6e
#
_cell.length_a   1.000
_cell.length_b   1.000
_cell.length_c   1.000
_cell.angle_alpha   90.00
_cell.angle_beta   90.00
_cell.angle_gamma   90.00
#
_symmetry.space_group_name_H-M   'P 1'
#
loop_
_entity.id
_entity.type
_entity.pdbx_description
1 polymer ?
#
loop_
_entity_poly.entity_id
_entity_poly.type
_entity_poly.pdbx_seq_one_letter_code
_entity_poly.pdbx_strand_id
1 'polypeptide(L)'
;MEKQGEVRQVPVPQAEPRPEDVSTIEGILKASYETISGGVGVPRQWGRDRTLFAPSVRYISILKDKTGGIVKARTYDYQEYLNESDDFLVRQGFTEVELGRKIERFGNVATVLSSYEGKVQSTGKVVTRGVNIFSLYFDGKRWWIQTMLWDEETQQNPIPAELLPKK
;
A
#
# COMPACT_ATOMS: atom_id res chain seq x y z
N MET A 1 6.28 19.50 31.81
CA MET A 1 5.82 18.15 31.48
C MET A 1 4.86 18.28 30.30
N GLU A 2 5.37 18.13 29.09
CA GLU A 2 4.52 18.02 27.90
C GLU A 2 3.75 16.70 27.98
N LYS A 3 2.42 16.78 27.96
CA LYS A 3 1.58 15.62 27.76
C LYS A 3 1.92 15.03 26.40
N GLN A 4 2.59 13.87 26.36
CA GLN A 4 2.62 13.04 25.17
C GLN A 4 1.15 12.77 24.80
N GLY A 5 0.71 13.37 23.69
CA GLY A 5 -0.63 13.12 23.17
C GLY A 5 -0.77 11.62 22.91
N GLU A 6 -1.85 11.03 23.40
CA GLU A 6 -2.19 9.63 23.09
C GLU A 6 -2.21 9.49 21.56
N VAL A 7 -1.37 8.62 21.03
CA VAL A 7 -1.39 8.28 19.62
C VAL A 7 -2.73 7.60 19.35
N ARG A 8 -3.57 8.22 18.53
CA ARG A 8 -4.86 7.65 18.13
C ARG A 8 -4.63 6.28 17.49
N GLN A 9 -5.19 5.25 18.09
CA GLN A 9 -5.21 3.91 17.52
C GLN A 9 -6.37 3.79 16.52
N VAL A 10 -6.08 3.55 15.26
CA VAL A 10 -7.09 3.29 14.23
C VAL A 10 -7.70 1.91 14.49
N PRO A 11 -9.03 1.79 14.64
CA PRO A 11 -9.66 0.49 14.86
C PRO A 11 -9.54 -0.41 13.64
N VAL A 12 -9.21 -1.67 13.87
CA VAL A 12 -9.19 -2.72 12.84
C VAL A 12 -10.27 -3.75 13.16
N PRO A 13 -11.43 -3.70 12.51
CA PRO A 13 -12.48 -4.68 12.70
C PRO A 13 -11.99 -6.08 12.34
N GLN A 14 -12.38 -7.07 13.11
CA GLN A 14 -12.12 -8.46 12.76
C GLN A 14 -12.90 -8.83 11.50
N ALA A 15 -12.23 -9.48 10.54
CA ALA A 15 -12.84 -9.94 9.30
C ALA A 15 -12.21 -11.26 8.86
N GLU A 16 -12.99 -12.09 8.20
CA GLU A 16 -12.49 -13.28 7.52
C GLU A 16 -11.92 -12.92 6.15
N PRO A 17 -10.84 -13.58 5.70
CA PRO A 17 -10.30 -13.35 4.37
C PRO A 17 -11.29 -13.81 3.30
N ARG A 18 -11.48 -13.01 2.27
CA ARG A 18 -12.29 -13.40 1.11
C ARG A 18 -11.47 -14.30 0.20
N PRO A 19 -11.99 -15.44 -0.25
CA PRO A 19 -11.24 -16.34 -1.15
C PRO A 19 -10.69 -15.64 -2.40
N GLU A 20 -11.48 -14.77 -3.02
CA GLU A 20 -11.08 -14.00 -4.19
C GLU A 20 -9.91 -13.03 -3.94
N ASP A 21 -9.74 -12.57 -2.70
CA ASP A 21 -8.65 -11.67 -2.32
C ASP A 21 -7.33 -12.41 -2.10
N VAL A 22 -7.35 -13.69 -1.69
CA VAL A 22 -6.16 -14.36 -1.16
C VAL A 22 -5.74 -15.63 -1.90
N SER A 23 -6.55 -16.09 -2.87
CA SER A 23 -6.26 -17.31 -3.62
C SER A 23 -5.20 -17.13 -4.70
N THR A 24 -4.99 -15.91 -5.20
CA THR A 24 -4.04 -15.58 -6.26
C THR A 24 -3.22 -14.34 -5.93
N ILE A 25 -2.05 -14.20 -6.55
CA ILE A 25 -1.24 -12.98 -6.43
C ILE A 25 -2.02 -11.78 -7.00
N GLU A 26 -2.69 -11.94 -8.13
CA GLU A 26 -3.50 -10.89 -8.75
C GLU A 26 -4.64 -10.43 -7.83
N GLY A 27 -5.32 -11.37 -7.20
CA GLY A 27 -6.41 -11.09 -6.26
C GLY A 27 -5.95 -10.28 -5.05
N ILE A 28 -4.84 -10.68 -4.42
CA ILE A 28 -4.36 -9.99 -3.23
C ILE A 28 -3.82 -8.59 -3.54
N LEU A 29 -3.19 -8.39 -4.69
CA LEU A 29 -2.77 -7.06 -5.14
C LEU A 29 -3.97 -6.15 -5.42
N LYS A 30 -4.96 -6.65 -6.16
CA LYS A 30 -6.21 -5.90 -6.42
C LYS A 30 -6.87 -5.48 -5.12
N ALA A 31 -7.02 -6.40 -4.17
CA ALA A 31 -7.60 -6.13 -2.87
C ALA A 31 -6.82 -5.07 -2.08
N SER A 32 -5.48 -5.09 -2.13
CA SER A 32 -4.64 -4.11 -1.43
C SER A 32 -4.86 -2.67 -1.93
N TYR A 33 -5.12 -2.47 -3.21
CA TYR A 33 -5.48 -1.16 -3.76
C TYR A 33 -6.92 -0.76 -3.44
N GLU A 34 -7.84 -1.71 -3.44
CA GLU A 34 -9.25 -1.44 -3.14
C GLU A 34 -9.47 -1.03 -1.68
N THR A 35 -8.80 -1.70 -0.75
CA THR A 35 -9.05 -1.52 0.70
C THR A 35 -8.67 -0.13 1.22
N ILE A 36 -7.64 0.49 0.63
CA ILE A 36 -7.18 1.84 0.98
C ILE A 36 -7.88 2.94 0.18
N SER A 37 -8.66 2.57 -0.83
CA SER A 37 -9.34 3.51 -1.73
C SER A 37 -10.76 3.80 -1.28
N GLY A 38 -11.20 5.04 -1.41
CA GLY A 38 -12.56 5.44 -1.10
C GLY A 38 -12.77 6.96 -1.10
N GLY A 39 -14.02 7.37 -1.08
CA GLY A 39 -14.44 8.77 -1.09
C GLY A 39 -14.12 9.55 0.18
N VAL A 40 -14.35 10.86 0.14
CA VAL A 40 -14.21 11.76 1.29
C VAL A 40 -15.14 11.32 2.43
N GLY A 41 -14.60 11.17 3.63
CA GLY A 41 -15.36 10.80 4.84
C GLY A 41 -15.75 9.31 4.89
N VAL A 42 -15.44 8.52 3.86
CA VAL A 42 -15.73 7.08 3.85
C VAL A 42 -14.63 6.32 4.59
N PRO A 43 -14.96 5.52 5.63
CA PRO A 43 -13.98 4.69 6.32
C PRO A 43 -13.28 3.72 5.36
N ARG A 44 -11.98 3.50 5.57
CA ARG A 44 -11.22 2.49 4.82
C ARG A 44 -11.61 1.09 5.28
N GLN A 45 -11.39 0.09 4.43
CA GLN A 45 -11.77 -1.29 4.69
C GLN A 45 -10.68 -2.01 5.53
N TRP A 46 -10.29 -1.44 6.69
CA TRP A 46 -9.15 -1.96 7.47
C TRP A 46 -9.33 -3.40 7.96
N GLY A 47 -10.53 -3.84 8.23
CA GLY A 47 -10.78 -5.24 8.58
C GLY A 47 -10.46 -6.20 7.43
N ARG A 48 -10.92 -5.89 6.21
CA ARG A 48 -10.58 -6.64 4.98
C ARG A 48 -9.10 -6.52 4.67
N ASP A 49 -8.56 -5.32 4.75
CA ASP A 49 -7.14 -5.03 4.48
C ASP A 49 -6.22 -5.86 5.37
N ARG A 50 -6.52 -5.94 6.68
CA ARG A 50 -5.72 -6.73 7.63
C ARG A 50 -5.59 -8.19 7.23
N THR A 51 -6.57 -8.75 6.55
CA THR A 51 -6.54 -10.14 6.10
C THR A 51 -5.53 -10.40 4.98
N LEU A 52 -5.05 -9.37 4.28
CA LEU A 52 -4.11 -9.48 3.17
C LEU A 52 -2.66 -9.61 3.64
N PHE A 53 -2.35 -9.03 4.80
CA PHE A 53 -0.97 -8.87 5.28
C PHE A 53 -0.62 -9.89 6.36
N ALA A 54 0.60 -10.42 6.29
CA ALA A 54 1.12 -11.32 7.32
C ALA A 54 1.14 -10.64 8.71
N PRO A 55 1.03 -11.42 9.80
CA PRO A 55 1.09 -10.86 11.16
C PRO A 55 2.34 -10.01 11.42
N SER A 56 3.47 -10.38 10.81
CA SER A 56 4.77 -9.72 10.94
C SER A 56 5.10 -8.78 9.78
N VAL A 57 4.10 -8.29 9.04
CA VAL A 57 4.31 -7.39 7.90
C VAL A 57 5.16 -6.18 8.25
N ARG A 58 5.96 -5.73 7.30
CA ARG A 58 6.69 -4.46 7.36
C ARG A 58 6.39 -3.62 6.12
N TYR A 59 6.06 -2.37 6.38
CA TYR A 59 5.98 -1.32 5.36
C TYR A 59 7.25 -0.49 5.44
N ILE A 60 7.82 -0.16 4.29
CA ILE A 60 9.02 0.67 4.20
C ILE A 60 8.79 1.75 3.16
N SER A 61 8.80 3.01 3.59
CA SER A 61 8.72 4.16 2.70
C SER A 61 10.08 4.86 2.60
N ILE A 62 10.38 5.36 1.41
CA ILE A 62 11.55 6.20 1.18
C ILE A 62 11.12 7.66 1.30
N LEU A 63 11.71 8.36 2.28
CA LEU A 63 11.48 9.78 2.50
C LEU A 63 12.52 10.59 1.76
N LYS A 64 12.07 11.60 1.01
CA LYS A 64 12.91 12.51 0.24
C LYS A 64 12.73 13.94 0.72
N ASP A 65 13.77 14.73 0.61
CA ASP A 65 13.68 16.16 0.82
C ASP A 65 13.04 16.88 -0.39
N LYS A 66 12.89 18.20 -0.29
CA LYS A 66 12.28 19.01 -1.36
C LYS A 66 13.07 19.02 -2.67
N THR A 67 14.33 18.61 -2.65
CA THR A 67 15.19 18.55 -3.84
C THR A 67 15.19 17.16 -4.48
N GLY A 68 14.48 16.18 -3.88
CA GLY A 68 14.44 14.79 -4.32
C GLY A 68 15.58 13.94 -3.78
N GLY A 69 16.41 14.48 -2.89
CA GLY A 69 17.46 13.73 -2.19
C GLY A 69 16.84 12.75 -1.18
N ILE A 70 17.44 11.55 -1.05
CA ILE A 70 16.97 10.55 -0.08
C ILE A 70 17.28 11.07 1.32
N VAL A 71 16.26 11.19 2.17
CA VAL A 71 16.40 11.59 3.56
C VAL A 71 16.63 10.37 4.45
N LYS A 72 15.71 9.41 4.42
CA LYS A 72 15.79 8.15 5.15
C LYS A 72 14.72 7.16 4.70
N ALA A 73 14.94 5.88 5.03
CA ALA A 73 13.86 4.89 5.01
C ALA A 73 13.09 4.94 6.33
N ARG A 74 11.77 4.84 6.26
CA ARG A 74 10.90 4.73 7.43
C ARG A 74 10.18 3.40 7.40
N THR A 75 10.30 2.65 8.50
CA THR A 75 9.69 1.32 8.65
C THR A 75 8.50 1.40 9.59
N TYR A 76 7.43 0.73 9.23
CA TYR A 76 6.20 0.64 10.02
C TYR A 76 5.79 -0.83 10.21
N ASP A 77 5.20 -1.14 11.35
CA ASP A 77 4.30 -2.29 11.45
C ASP A 77 2.92 -1.93 10.88
N TYR A 78 1.98 -2.89 10.92
CA TYR A 78 0.63 -2.70 10.37
C TYR A 78 -0.11 -1.55 11.08
N GLN A 79 -0.12 -1.53 12.40
CA GLN A 79 -0.86 -0.53 13.16
C GLN A 79 -0.24 0.87 13.04
N GLU A 80 1.07 0.96 13.05
CA GLU A 80 1.79 2.22 12.84
C GLU A 80 1.47 2.83 11.47
N TYR A 81 1.44 2.00 10.42
CA TYR A 81 1.05 2.45 9.09
C TYR A 81 -0.37 3.02 9.05
N LEU A 82 -1.34 2.32 9.68
CA LEU A 82 -2.72 2.79 9.75
C LEU A 82 -2.84 4.10 10.52
N ASN A 83 -2.20 4.19 11.68
CA ASN A 83 -2.27 5.37 12.54
C ASN A 83 -1.79 6.64 11.84
N GLU A 84 -0.82 6.50 10.92
CA GLU A 84 -0.31 7.63 10.15
C GLU A 84 -1.09 7.92 8.87
N SER A 85 -1.70 6.92 8.26
CA SER A 85 -2.31 7.03 6.94
C SER A 85 -3.81 7.32 6.97
N ASP A 86 -4.56 6.75 7.93
CA ASP A 86 -6.03 6.73 7.94
C ASP A 86 -6.65 8.12 7.84
N ASP A 87 -6.18 9.06 8.64
CA ASP A 87 -6.76 10.41 8.68
C ASP A 87 -6.66 11.13 7.33
N PHE A 88 -5.51 11.03 6.66
CA PHE A 88 -5.33 11.59 5.32
C PHE A 88 -6.24 10.90 4.30
N LEU A 89 -6.24 9.56 4.27
CA LEU A 89 -7.01 8.78 3.31
C LEU A 89 -8.51 9.06 3.42
N VAL A 90 -9.04 9.15 4.64
CA VAL A 90 -10.47 9.38 4.89
C VAL A 90 -10.86 10.83 4.62
N ARG A 91 -10.10 11.80 5.14
CA ARG A 91 -10.44 13.23 4.98
C ARG A 91 -10.31 13.71 3.55
N GLN A 92 -9.31 13.28 2.82
CA GLN A 92 -9.08 13.71 1.44
C GLN A 92 -9.89 12.91 0.43
N GLY A 93 -10.34 11.71 0.78
CA GLY A 93 -10.92 10.78 -0.18
C GLY A 93 -9.84 10.33 -1.16
N PHE A 94 -9.04 9.36 -0.77
CA PHE A 94 -7.91 8.87 -1.55
C PHE A 94 -8.31 7.65 -2.38
N THR A 95 -7.87 7.60 -3.62
CA THR A 95 -8.00 6.43 -4.50
C THR A 95 -6.66 6.14 -5.14
N GLU A 96 -6.18 4.92 -4.94
CA GLU A 96 -4.96 4.44 -5.57
C GLU A 96 -5.30 3.35 -6.60
N VAL A 97 -4.71 3.47 -7.78
CA VAL A 97 -4.88 2.52 -8.87
C VAL A 97 -3.53 1.97 -9.32
N GLU A 98 -3.49 0.68 -9.62
CA GLU A 98 -2.34 0.07 -10.26
C GLU A 98 -2.29 0.45 -11.73
N LEU A 99 -1.11 0.86 -12.21
CA LEU A 99 -0.87 1.20 -13.61
C LEU A 99 -0.34 -0.01 -14.41
N GLY A 100 0.54 -0.79 -13.79
CA GLY A 100 1.12 -2.00 -14.37
C GLY A 100 1.90 -2.80 -13.34
N ARG A 101 2.25 -4.04 -13.68
CA ARG A 101 2.99 -4.91 -12.76
C ARG A 101 3.96 -5.85 -13.47
N LYS A 102 4.96 -6.28 -12.71
CA LYS A 102 5.85 -7.38 -13.06
C LYS A 102 5.91 -8.34 -11.88
N ILE A 103 5.58 -9.60 -12.12
CA ILE A 103 5.60 -10.67 -11.10
C ILE A 103 6.79 -11.58 -11.37
N GLU A 104 7.60 -11.83 -10.35
CA GLU A 104 8.64 -12.85 -10.35
C GLU A 104 8.32 -13.86 -9.25
N ARG A 105 8.17 -15.11 -9.62
CA ARG A 105 7.74 -16.18 -8.71
C ARG A 105 8.67 -17.39 -8.77
N PHE A 106 8.98 -17.92 -7.59
CA PHE A 106 9.60 -19.22 -7.44
C PHE A 106 8.82 -20.08 -6.44
N GLY A 107 8.08 -21.08 -6.93
CA GLY A 107 7.26 -21.94 -6.08
C GLY A 107 6.23 -21.14 -5.25
N ASN A 108 6.43 -21.12 -3.95
CA ASN A 108 5.52 -20.52 -2.98
C ASN A 108 5.96 -19.13 -2.49
N VAL A 109 6.92 -18.51 -3.16
CA VAL A 109 7.35 -17.13 -2.90
C VAL A 109 7.33 -16.30 -4.16
N ALA A 110 7.02 -15.01 -4.02
CA ALA A 110 6.97 -14.09 -5.15
C ALA A 110 7.40 -12.68 -4.75
N THR A 111 7.92 -11.95 -5.72
CA THR A 111 8.13 -10.50 -5.66
C THR A 111 7.32 -9.84 -6.77
N VAL A 112 6.66 -8.74 -6.46
CA VAL A 112 5.89 -7.98 -7.44
C VAL A 112 6.33 -6.53 -7.41
N LEU A 113 6.71 -6.00 -8.58
CA LEU A 113 6.81 -4.57 -8.83
C LEU A 113 5.46 -4.12 -9.38
N SER A 114 4.81 -3.20 -8.68
CA SER A 114 3.48 -2.70 -9.02
C SER A 114 3.51 -1.18 -9.03
N SER A 115 3.42 -0.58 -10.21
CA SER A 115 3.37 0.88 -10.32
C SER A 115 1.97 1.38 -10.00
N TYR A 116 1.91 2.55 -9.40
CA TYR A 116 0.65 3.11 -8.90
C TYR A 116 0.51 4.61 -9.18
N GLU A 117 -0.72 5.06 -9.15
CA GLU A 117 -1.11 6.46 -9.14
C GLU A 117 -2.18 6.69 -8.08
N GLY A 118 -1.94 7.65 -7.19
CA GLY A 118 -2.86 8.05 -6.14
C GLY A 118 -3.46 9.42 -6.39
N LYS A 119 -4.80 9.53 -6.27
CA LYS A 119 -5.56 10.77 -6.41
C LYS A 119 -6.31 11.09 -5.13
N VAL A 120 -6.46 12.37 -4.84
CA VAL A 120 -7.35 12.86 -3.78
C VAL A 120 -8.62 13.44 -4.38
N GLN A 121 -9.78 12.99 -3.90
CA GLN A 121 -11.07 13.43 -4.37
C GLN A 121 -11.34 14.90 -4.01
N SER A 122 -10.85 15.34 -2.86
CA SER A 122 -11.05 16.73 -2.39
C SER A 122 -10.53 17.79 -3.37
N THR A 123 -9.52 17.47 -4.19
CA THR A 123 -8.94 18.39 -5.18
C THR A 123 -8.99 17.85 -6.61
N GLY A 124 -9.27 16.56 -6.81
CA GLY A 124 -9.18 15.87 -8.10
C GLY A 124 -7.75 15.70 -8.62
N LYS A 125 -6.74 15.96 -7.78
CA LYS A 125 -5.33 15.94 -8.20
C LYS A 125 -4.66 14.60 -7.91
N VAL A 126 -3.76 14.21 -8.81
CA VAL A 126 -2.76 13.16 -8.54
C VAL A 126 -1.77 13.73 -7.51
N VAL A 127 -1.61 13.03 -6.41
CA VAL A 127 -0.74 13.46 -5.29
C VAL A 127 0.46 12.55 -5.11
N THR A 128 0.42 11.33 -5.67
CA THR A 128 1.53 10.39 -5.60
C THR A 128 1.54 9.47 -6.81
N ARG A 129 2.72 9.12 -7.28
CA ARG A 129 2.99 8.09 -8.27
C ARG A 129 4.31 7.43 -7.93
N GLY A 130 4.41 6.14 -8.17
CA GLY A 130 5.63 5.42 -7.88
C GLY A 130 5.51 3.94 -8.14
N VAL A 131 6.37 3.18 -7.50
CA VAL A 131 6.39 1.71 -7.57
C VAL A 131 6.36 1.13 -6.17
N ASN A 132 5.39 0.27 -5.93
CA ASN A 132 5.35 -0.63 -4.78
C ASN A 132 6.11 -1.91 -5.12
N ILE A 133 6.95 -2.39 -4.20
CA ILE A 133 7.56 -3.71 -4.25
C ILE A 133 6.95 -4.54 -3.13
N PHE A 134 6.23 -5.59 -3.52
CA PHE A 134 5.63 -6.55 -2.60
C PHE A 134 6.48 -7.82 -2.53
N SER A 135 6.71 -8.33 -1.33
CA SER A 135 7.17 -9.71 -1.13
C SER A 135 6.01 -10.54 -0.59
N LEU A 136 5.71 -11.66 -1.25
CA LEU A 136 4.58 -12.51 -0.93
C LEU A 136 5.01 -13.96 -0.71
N TYR A 137 4.24 -14.69 0.10
CA TYR A 137 4.36 -16.13 0.21
C TYR A 137 3.00 -16.83 0.23
N PHE A 138 2.99 -18.08 -0.22
CA PHE A 138 1.86 -18.98 -0.15
C PHE A 138 2.10 -20.00 0.98
N ASP A 139 1.19 -20.10 1.93
CA ASP A 139 1.33 -20.95 3.13
C ASP A 139 0.76 -22.37 2.96
N GLY A 140 0.40 -22.73 1.72
CA GLY A 140 -0.29 -23.98 1.40
C GLY A 140 -1.81 -23.85 1.31
N LYS A 141 -2.36 -22.70 1.73
CA LYS A 141 -3.80 -22.39 1.70
C LYS A 141 -4.10 -21.07 0.99
N ARG A 142 -3.24 -20.05 1.19
CA ARG A 142 -3.48 -18.70 0.68
C ARG A 142 -2.18 -17.92 0.53
N TRP A 143 -2.25 -16.81 -0.23
CA TRP A 143 -1.18 -15.82 -0.32
C TRP A 143 -1.24 -14.83 0.84
N TRP A 144 -0.05 -14.34 1.24
CA TRP A 144 0.17 -13.31 2.23
C TRP A 144 1.15 -12.28 1.71
N ILE A 145 0.90 -10.98 1.98
CA ILE A 145 1.89 -9.93 1.78
C ILE A 145 2.75 -9.83 3.03
N GLN A 146 4.06 -10.05 2.88
CA GLN A 146 5.02 -10.00 3.99
C GLN A 146 5.69 -8.64 4.10
N THR A 147 6.03 -8.00 2.97
CA THR A 147 6.61 -6.67 2.94
C THR A 147 6.01 -5.85 1.81
N MET A 148 5.94 -4.55 2.03
CA MET A 148 5.60 -3.58 1.01
C MET A 148 6.57 -2.39 1.14
N LEU A 149 7.38 -2.18 0.11
CA LEU A 149 8.30 -1.06 -0.01
C LEU A 149 7.81 -0.17 -1.13
N TRP A 150 7.97 1.15 -0.99
CA TRP A 150 7.67 2.05 -2.09
C TRP A 150 8.61 3.22 -2.16
N ASP A 151 8.81 3.66 -3.38
CA ASP A 151 9.49 4.90 -3.71
C ASP A 151 8.69 5.67 -4.78
N GLU A 152 8.72 6.97 -4.69
CA GLU A 152 7.97 7.84 -5.59
C GLU A 152 8.75 8.13 -6.88
N GLU A 153 7.99 8.31 -7.95
CA GLU A 153 8.52 8.76 -9.24
C GLU A 153 9.12 10.17 -9.14
N THR A 154 10.25 10.36 -9.77
CA THR A 154 10.88 11.67 -9.97
C THR A 154 11.40 11.78 -11.41
N GLN A 155 11.86 12.98 -11.82
CA GLN A 155 12.51 13.15 -13.12
C GLN A 155 13.75 12.26 -13.28
N GLN A 156 14.48 12.02 -12.19
CA GLN A 156 15.69 11.18 -12.18
C GLN A 156 15.37 9.70 -11.98
N ASN A 157 14.16 9.38 -11.54
CA ASN A 157 13.69 8.01 -11.28
C ASN A 157 12.27 7.83 -11.85
N PRO A 158 12.10 7.83 -13.18
CA PRO A 158 10.79 7.64 -13.80
C PRO A 158 10.33 6.19 -13.65
N ILE A 159 9.01 5.99 -13.61
CA ILE A 159 8.43 4.64 -13.65
C ILE A 159 8.87 3.96 -14.95
N PRO A 160 9.44 2.73 -14.90
CA PRO A 160 9.83 1.99 -16.09
C PRO A 160 8.65 1.79 -17.06
N ALA A 161 8.91 1.95 -18.35
CA ALA A 161 7.85 1.85 -19.38
C ALA A 161 7.09 0.52 -19.34
N GLU A 162 7.77 -0.57 -18.97
CA GLU A 162 7.19 -1.91 -18.83
C GLU A 162 6.15 -2.02 -17.69
N LEU A 163 6.18 -1.08 -16.73
CA LEU A 163 5.23 -0.97 -15.64
C LEU A 163 4.13 0.07 -15.89
N LEU A 164 4.07 0.66 -17.07
CA LEU A 164 3.01 1.58 -17.46
C LEU A 164 1.97 0.88 -18.35
N PRO A 165 0.73 1.41 -18.42
CA PRO A 165 -0.28 0.88 -19.33
C PRO A 165 0.23 0.83 -20.76
N LYS A 166 0.03 -0.29 -21.45
CA LYS A 166 0.32 -0.37 -22.89
C LYS A 166 -0.64 0.57 -23.62
N LYS A 167 -0.08 1.42 -24.48
CA LYS A 167 -0.84 2.30 -25.36
C LYS A 167 -1.61 1.49 -26.38
#